data_c0b5745914d6d1371d7c042c29bf9552
#
_entry.id   c0b5745914d6d1371d7c042c29bf9552
#
_cell.length_a   1.000
_cell.length_b   1.000
_cell.length_c   1.000
_cell.angle_alpha   90.00
_cell.angle_beta   90.00
_cell.angle_gamma   90.00
#
_symmetry.space_group_name_H-M   'P 1'
#
loop_
_entity.id
_entity.type
_entity.pdbx_description
1 polymer ?
#
loop_
_entity_poly.entity_id
_entity_poly.type
_entity_poly.pdbx_seq_one_letter_code
_entity_poly.pdbx_strand_id
1 'polypeptide(L)'
;MSMNLDARQRAMLAEMGVRVWLPEPVPATPERSAAVPETIADKHDLTMGNGVKGQESTPRDRQPGAGEAVVTRAPVAPGTARAPQPAGIDGMDWTALRDTVAGCQACGLCQGRTQTVFGVGDTAAEWMVVGEAPGEQEDLQGEPFVGPSGQLLDNMLKAIGLSRHAHASGEGANGGSALRGVYIANVVKCRPPGNRNPHPDEVAKCDPYLARQVALVRPKIILAMGRFAVQSLLQT
;
A
#
# COMPACT_ATOMS: atom_id res chain seq x y z
N MET A 1 12.53 3.66 13.97
CA MET A 1 12.69 2.28 14.43
C MET A 1 13.83 1.65 13.64
N SER A 2 14.95 1.31 14.26
CA SER A 2 16.04 0.61 13.58
C SER A 2 15.68 -0.89 13.52
N MET A 3 15.68 -1.49 12.34
CA MET A 3 15.53 -2.94 12.18
C MET A 3 16.80 -3.61 12.75
N ASN A 4 16.62 -4.32 13.85
CA ASN A 4 17.73 -5.06 14.48
C ASN A 4 17.87 -6.43 13.77
N LEU A 5 18.53 -6.44 12.60
CA LEU A 5 18.75 -7.63 11.81
C LEU A 5 19.92 -8.42 12.39
N ASP A 6 19.74 -9.73 12.60
CA ASP A 6 20.84 -10.63 13.00
C ASP A 6 21.79 -10.92 11.84
N ALA A 7 22.92 -11.59 12.12
CA ALA A 7 23.94 -11.89 11.12
C ALA A 7 23.43 -12.80 9.99
N ARG A 8 22.53 -13.74 10.30
CA ARG A 8 21.92 -14.66 9.33
C ARG A 8 20.95 -13.95 8.39
N GLN A 9 20.12 -13.06 8.94
CA GLN A 9 19.18 -12.24 8.16
C GLN A 9 19.94 -11.31 7.21
N ARG A 10 21.06 -10.74 7.66
CA ARG A 10 21.93 -9.89 6.81
C ARG A 10 22.57 -10.67 5.68
N ALA A 11 23.07 -11.90 5.96
CA ALA A 11 23.64 -12.76 4.93
C ALA A 11 22.61 -13.15 3.87
N MET A 12 21.39 -13.52 4.29
CA MET A 12 20.29 -13.82 3.37
C MET A 12 19.92 -12.62 2.47
N LEU A 13 19.84 -11.43 3.04
CA LEU A 13 19.56 -10.21 2.27
C LEU A 13 20.68 -9.90 1.28
N ALA A 14 21.94 -10.12 1.66
CA ALA A 14 23.08 -9.94 0.77
C ALA A 14 23.05 -10.92 -0.42
N GLU A 15 22.69 -12.18 -0.20
CA GLU A 15 22.53 -13.19 -1.27
C GLU A 15 21.37 -12.82 -2.22
N MET A 16 20.33 -12.17 -1.70
CA MET A 16 19.21 -11.63 -2.49
C MET A 16 19.54 -10.31 -3.21
N GLY A 17 20.79 -9.83 -3.13
CA GLY A 17 21.23 -8.57 -3.74
C GLY A 17 20.74 -7.32 -3.00
N VAL A 18 20.15 -7.46 -1.82
CA VAL A 18 19.66 -6.34 -1.02
C VAL A 18 20.78 -5.81 -0.13
N ARG A 19 21.24 -4.58 -0.38
CA ARG A 19 22.21 -3.89 0.48
C ARG A 19 21.50 -3.28 1.67
N VAL A 20 21.78 -3.76 2.87
CA VAL A 20 21.29 -3.17 4.13
C VAL A 20 22.26 -2.08 4.54
N TRP A 21 21.76 -0.85 4.64
CA TRP A 21 22.53 0.26 5.20
C TRP A 21 22.56 0.12 6.73
N LEU A 22 23.76 0.06 7.30
CA LEU A 22 23.98 0.11 8.73
C LEU A 22 24.57 1.48 9.07
N PRO A 23 24.02 2.20 10.08
CA PRO A 23 24.67 3.41 10.58
C PRO A 23 26.06 3.04 11.06
N GLU A 24 27.07 3.82 10.68
CA GLU A 24 28.39 3.65 11.23
C GLU A 24 28.33 3.78 12.76
N PRO A 25 29.02 2.91 13.52
CA PRO A 25 29.09 3.03 14.96
C PRO A 25 29.71 4.40 15.27
N VAL A 26 28.96 5.25 15.99
CA VAL A 26 29.47 6.52 16.47
C VAL A 26 30.70 6.19 17.35
N PRO A 27 31.91 6.72 17.07
CA PRO A 27 33.06 6.47 17.90
C PRO A 27 32.75 6.91 19.33
N ALA A 28 32.93 5.98 20.29
CA ALA A 28 32.71 6.24 21.69
C ALA A 28 33.57 7.45 22.09
N THR A 29 32.94 8.52 22.51
CA THR A 29 33.63 9.66 23.10
C THR A 29 34.37 9.17 24.34
N PRO A 30 35.67 9.41 24.48
CA PRO A 30 36.40 8.97 25.69
C PRO A 30 35.76 9.62 26.92
N GLU A 31 35.27 8.77 27.82
CA GLU A 31 34.79 9.22 29.16
C GLU A 31 35.90 10.00 29.87
N ARG A 32 35.67 11.29 30.08
CA ARG A 32 36.44 12.08 31.00
C ARG A 32 36.18 11.54 32.41
N SER A 33 37.15 10.80 32.93
CA SER A 33 37.23 10.49 34.34
C SER A 33 37.24 11.80 35.14
N ALA A 34 36.11 12.11 35.79
CA ALA A 34 36.05 13.14 36.81
C ALA A 34 35.85 12.43 38.15
N ALA A 35 36.86 12.61 39.00
CA ALA A 35 36.92 12.13 40.36
C ALA A 35 35.74 12.66 41.19
N VAL A 36 35.16 11.77 41.97
CA VAL A 36 34.17 12.04 43.02
C VAL A 36 34.86 12.50 44.27
N PRO A 37 34.41 13.52 45.01
CA PRO A 37 34.57 13.59 46.44
C PRO A 37 33.31 13.15 47.16
N GLU A 38 33.50 12.21 48.09
CA GLU A 38 32.54 11.80 49.11
C GLU A 38 32.16 12.94 50.05
N THR A 39 31.04 12.71 50.66
CA THR A 39 30.45 13.14 51.97
C THR A 39 29.19 13.98 51.76
N ILE A 40 28.06 13.73 52.38
CA ILE A 40 27.71 13.46 53.80
C ILE A 40 26.28 12.89 53.85
N ALA A 41 26.03 12.01 54.78
CA ALA A 41 24.74 11.44 55.16
C ALA A 41 23.75 12.51 55.67
N ASP A 42 22.46 12.32 55.41
CA ASP A 42 21.53 12.38 56.55
C ASP A 42 20.22 11.62 56.28
N LYS A 43 19.72 11.04 57.33
CA LYS A 43 18.55 10.21 57.50
C LYS A 43 17.27 11.06 57.41
N HIS A 44 16.22 10.53 56.76
CA HIS A 44 14.89 10.60 57.38
C HIS A 44 14.00 9.46 56.86
N ASP A 45 13.69 8.60 57.78
CA ASP A 45 12.63 7.65 57.87
C ASP A 45 11.25 8.35 57.80
N LEU A 46 10.28 7.75 57.09
CA LEU A 46 8.87 7.69 57.51
C LEU A 46 8.04 6.82 56.55
N THR A 47 7.69 5.69 57.05
CA THR A 47 6.59 4.76 56.89
C THR A 47 5.27 5.25 56.31
N MET A 48 4.52 4.25 55.84
CA MET A 48 3.09 4.09 55.57
C MET A 48 2.78 4.00 54.05
N GLY A 49 2.28 2.90 53.44
CA GLY A 49 1.30 1.94 53.93
C GLY A 49 0.09 1.94 53.01
N ASN A 50 -0.28 0.79 52.51
CA ASN A 50 -1.51 0.37 51.79
C ASN A 50 -1.24 -0.01 50.33
N GLY A 51 -1.32 -1.29 49.92
CA GLY A 51 -2.40 -2.22 50.19
C GLY A 51 -3.47 -2.14 49.08
N VAL A 52 -3.21 -2.75 47.89
CA VAL A 52 -4.32 -3.05 46.97
C VAL A 52 -4.21 -4.51 46.49
N LYS A 53 -5.26 -5.18 46.82
CA LYS A 53 -5.59 -6.59 46.67
C LYS A 53 -5.48 -7.06 45.22
N GLY A 54 -4.89 -8.25 45.04
CA GLY A 54 -5.01 -9.04 43.85
C GLY A 54 -6.48 -9.48 43.62
N GLN A 55 -6.90 -9.38 42.37
CA GLN A 55 -8.07 -10.10 41.92
C GLN A 55 -7.62 -11.28 41.04
N GLU A 56 -7.79 -12.41 41.65
CA GLU A 56 -7.74 -13.76 41.11
C GLU A 56 -8.87 -13.91 40.10
N SER A 57 -8.58 -14.09 38.84
CA SER A 57 -9.57 -14.46 37.82
C SER A 57 -9.55 -15.98 37.63
N THR A 58 -10.59 -16.61 38.13
CA THR A 58 -10.96 -18.02 37.95
C THR A 58 -11.11 -18.41 36.47
N PRO A 59 -10.76 -19.67 36.11
CA PRO A 59 -10.98 -20.20 34.77
C PRO A 59 -12.46 -20.53 34.55
N ARG A 60 -13.03 -19.99 33.46
CA ARG A 60 -14.36 -20.39 33.01
C ARG A 60 -14.32 -21.73 32.28
N ASP A 61 -15.12 -22.63 32.77
CA ASP A 61 -15.49 -23.92 32.23
C ASP A 61 -15.80 -23.87 30.72
N ARG A 62 -15.22 -24.81 29.99
CA ARG A 62 -15.63 -25.20 28.64
C ARG A 62 -16.89 -26.07 28.77
N GLN A 63 -18.01 -25.56 28.33
CA GLN A 63 -19.16 -26.40 27.97
C GLN A 63 -18.99 -26.93 26.55
N PRO A 64 -19.16 -28.23 26.30
CA PRO A 64 -19.28 -28.78 24.96
C PRO A 64 -20.77 -28.86 24.58
N GLY A 65 -21.07 -28.43 23.38
CA GLY A 65 -22.35 -28.81 22.79
C GLY A 65 -23.06 -27.68 22.07
N ALA A 66 -23.10 -27.76 20.77
CA ALA A 66 -24.32 -27.83 19.99
C ALA A 66 -24.05 -27.44 18.51
N GLY A 67 -24.26 -28.43 17.65
CA GLY A 67 -24.96 -28.19 16.40
C GLY A 67 -24.15 -27.47 15.31
N GLU A 68 -23.50 -28.21 14.43
CA GLU A 68 -23.22 -27.80 13.08
C GLU A 68 -24.54 -27.36 12.42
N ALA A 69 -24.76 -26.04 12.39
CA ALA A 69 -25.74 -25.45 11.51
C ALA A 69 -25.19 -25.57 10.09
N VAL A 70 -25.67 -26.53 9.32
CA VAL A 70 -25.53 -26.57 7.88
C VAL A 70 -26.11 -25.26 7.34
N VAL A 71 -25.23 -24.30 7.05
CA VAL A 71 -25.60 -23.11 6.32
C VAL A 71 -25.91 -23.56 4.89
N THR A 72 -27.17 -23.83 4.65
CA THR A 72 -27.70 -24.00 3.29
C THR A 72 -27.46 -22.69 2.53
N ARG A 73 -26.43 -22.73 1.68
CA ARG A 73 -26.09 -21.67 0.74
C ARG A 73 -27.33 -21.42 -0.12
N ALA A 74 -27.97 -20.27 0.07
CA ALA A 74 -29.06 -19.84 -0.81
C ALA A 74 -28.58 -19.88 -2.28
N PRO A 75 -29.42 -20.32 -3.23
CA PRO A 75 -29.05 -20.34 -4.63
C PRO A 75 -28.75 -18.91 -5.06
N VAL A 76 -27.50 -18.71 -5.52
CA VAL A 76 -27.09 -17.47 -6.17
C VAL A 76 -27.97 -17.31 -7.42
N ALA A 77 -28.78 -16.26 -7.46
CA ALA A 77 -29.59 -15.91 -8.63
C ALA A 77 -28.70 -15.95 -9.88
N PRO A 78 -29.20 -16.47 -11.02
CA PRO A 78 -28.44 -16.51 -12.26
C PRO A 78 -28.04 -15.09 -12.62
N GLY A 79 -26.71 -14.85 -12.62
CA GLY A 79 -26.13 -13.53 -12.85
C GLY A 79 -26.63 -12.97 -14.19
N THR A 80 -27.15 -11.75 -14.15
CA THR A 80 -27.33 -10.93 -15.34
C THR A 80 -26.09 -11.04 -16.21
N ALA A 81 -26.28 -11.44 -17.48
CA ALA A 81 -25.17 -11.57 -18.44
C ALA A 81 -24.38 -10.27 -18.45
N ARG A 82 -23.13 -10.32 -17.97
CA ARG A 82 -22.25 -9.15 -17.89
C ARG A 82 -21.92 -8.71 -19.32
N ALA A 83 -21.83 -7.40 -19.51
CA ALA A 83 -21.41 -6.84 -20.78
C ALA A 83 -20.04 -7.43 -21.20
N PRO A 84 -19.85 -7.78 -22.47
CA PRO A 84 -18.53 -8.19 -22.94
C PRO A 84 -17.54 -7.05 -22.75
N GLN A 85 -16.27 -7.42 -22.58
CA GLN A 85 -15.21 -6.42 -22.52
C GLN A 85 -15.15 -5.64 -23.84
N PRO A 86 -14.97 -4.30 -23.80
CA PRO A 86 -14.83 -3.53 -25.04
C PRO A 86 -13.69 -4.05 -25.91
N ALA A 87 -13.92 -4.13 -27.21
CA ALA A 87 -12.90 -4.51 -28.17
C ALA A 87 -11.95 -3.33 -28.45
N GLY A 88 -10.71 -3.61 -28.85
CA GLY A 88 -9.76 -2.60 -29.32
C GLY A 88 -9.14 -1.71 -28.23
N ILE A 89 -9.12 -2.15 -26.96
CA ILE A 89 -8.50 -1.41 -25.84
C ILE A 89 -7.03 -1.09 -26.13
N ASP A 90 -6.32 -1.98 -26.76
CA ASP A 90 -4.91 -1.88 -27.13
C ASP A 90 -4.61 -0.74 -28.11
N GLY A 91 -5.61 -0.30 -28.88
CA GLY A 91 -5.50 0.86 -29.80
C GLY A 91 -5.96 2.20 -29.23
N MET A 92 -6.56 2.24 -28.03
CA MET A 92 -7.15 3.47 -27.48
C MET A 92 -6.08 4.50 -27.07
N ASP A 93 -6.36 5.77 -27.28
CA ASP A 93 -5.64 6.86 -26.64
C ASP A 93 -6.08 7.08 -25.16
N TRP A 94 -5.51 8.08 -24.49
CA TRP A 94 -5.84 8.37 -23.09
C TRP A 94 -7.30 8.71 -22.86
N THR A 95 -7.91 9.49 -23.74
CA THR A 95 -9.30 9.94 -23.59
C THR A 95 -10.25 8.77 -23.79
N ALA A 96 -10.11 8.04 -24.90
CA ALA A 96 -10.93 6.88 -25.19
C ALA A 96 -10.80 5.79 -24.11
N LEU A 97 -9.58 5.55 -23.63
CA LEU A 97 -9.33 4.56 -22.56
C LEU A 97 -10.01 4.98 -21.23
N ARG A 98 -9.92 6.25 -20.85
CA ARG A 98 -10.55 6.77 -19.63
C ARG A 98 -12.07 6.64 -19.70
N ASP A 99 -12.67 7.06 -20.81
CA ASP A 99 -14.13 7.00 -21.02
C ASP A 99 -14.62 5.54 -21.01
N THR A 100 -13.87 4.64 -21.63
CA THR A 100 -14.15 3.21 -21.65
C THR A 100 -14.10 2.61 -20.25
N VAL A 101 -13.10 2.96 -19.43
CA VAL A 101 -12.99 2.52 -18.04
C VAL A 101 -14.14 3.09 -17.20
N ALA A 102 -14.49 4.36 -17.36
CA ALA A 102 -15.58 4.99 -16.63
C ALA A 102 -16.92 4.27 -16.86
N GLY A 103 -17.21 3.87 -18.10
CA GLY A 103 -18.41 3.13 -18.48
C GLY A 103 -18.33 1.61 -18.31
N CYS A 104 -17.22 1.04 -17.86
CA CYS A 104 -16.99 -0.40 -17.85
C CYS A 104 -17.96 -1.17 -16.94
N GLN A 105 -18.55 -2.25 -17.47
CA GLN A 105 -19.44 -3.17 -16.75
C GLN A 105 -19.02 -4.64 -16.92
N ALA A 106 -17.77 -4.91 -17.25
CA ALA A 106 -17.29 -6.24 -17.61
C ALA A 106 -17.19 -7.21 -16.43
N CYS A 107 -17.14 -6.73 -15.19
CA CYS A 107 -17.10 -7.58 -13.99
C CYS A 107 -18.06 -7.06 -12.90
N GLY A 108 -18.27 -7.87 -11.83
CA GLY A 108 -19.20 -7.53 -10.73
C GLY A 108 -18.83 -6.31 -9.90
N LEU A 109 -17.60 -5.86 -9.96
CA LEU A 109 -17.16 -4.70 -9.19
C LEU A 109 -17.85 -3.40 -9.61
N CYS A 110 -18.36 -3.33 -10.83
CA CYS A 110 -19.10 -2.16 -11.31
C CYS A 110 -20.39 -1.87 -10.54
N GLN A 111 -20.98 -2.87 -9.86
CA GLN A 111 -22.24 -2.72 -9.15
C GLN A 111 -22.08 -2.03 -7.79
N GLY A 112 -20.93 -2.14 -7.18
CA GLY A 112 -20.67 -1.64 -5.82
C GLY A 112 -19.74 -0.41 -5.76
N ARG A 113 -19.22 0.05 -6.90
CA ARG A 113 -18.35 1.23 -6.93
C ARG A 113 -19.15 2.52 -6.92
N THR A 114 -18.61 3.56 -6.31
CA THR A 114 -19.09 4.94 -6.48
C THR A 114 -18.63 5.49 -7.81
N GLN A 115 -17.34 5.29 -8.13
CA GLN A 115 -16.75 5.64 -9.42
C GLN A 115 -15.56 4.75 -9.75
N THR A 116 -15.04 4.87 -10.95
CA THR A 116 -13.80 4.19 -11.33
C THR A 116 -12.58 4.99 -10.90
N VAL A 117 -11.54 4.29 -10.47
CA VAL A 117 -10.24 4.87 -10.14
C VAL A 117 -9.28 4.56 -11.29
N PHE A 118 -9.22 5.49 -12.24
CA PHE A 118 -8.48 5.27 -13.49
C PHE A 118 -6.96 5.28 -13.27
N GLY A 119 -6.47 6.30 -12.58
CA GLY A 119 -5.06 6.59 -12.32
C GLY A 119 -4.83 8.09 -12.25
N VAL A 120 -3.67 8.50 -11.75
CA VAL A 120 -3.30 9.90 -11.56
C VAL A 120 -1.81 10.11 -11.84
N GLY A 121 -1.45 11.30 -12.25
CA GLY A 121 -0.06 11.72 -12.43
C GLY A 121 0.31 12.04 -13.87
N ASP A 122 1.61 12.11 -14.10
CA ASP A 122 2.17 12.48 -15.39
C ASP A 122 2.10 11.30 -16.40
N THR A 123 1.37 11.50 -17.47
CA THR A 123 1.22 10.50 -18.54
C THR A 123 2.48 10.27 -19.38
N ALA A 124 3.50 11.11 -19.22
CA ALA A 124 4.83 10.97 -19.83
C ALA A 124 5.91 10.61 -18.81
N ALA A 125 5.51 10.12 -17.62
CA ALA A 125 6.42 9.83 -16.53
C ALA A 125 7.39 8.69 -16.85
N GLU A 126 8.62 8.81 -16.37
CA GLU A 126 9.60 7.71 -16.40
C GLU A 126 9.32 6.64 -15.32
N TRP A 127 8.57 6.99 -14.28
CA TRP A 127 8.21 6.12 -13.18
C TRP A 127 6.71 5.86 -13.15
N MET A 128 6.34 4.61 -12.97
CA MET A 128 4.96 4.21 -12.76
C MET A 128 4.85 3.39 -11.48
N VAL A 129 3.86 3.68 -10.66
CA VAL A 129 3.51 2.89 -9.47
C VAL A 129 2.23 2.14 -9.76
N VAL A 130 2.23 0.83 -9.50
CA VAL A 130 1.05 -0.03 -9.71
C VAL A 130 0.70 -0.72 -8.40
N GLY A 131 -0.49 -0.42 -7.87
CA GLY A 131 -1.08 -1.08 -6.71
C GLY A 131 -2.11 -2.13 -7.09
N GLU A 132 -2.79 -2.69 -6.10
CA GLU A 132 -3.75 -3.78 -6.26
C GLU A 132 -5.12 -3.28 -6.71
N ALA A 133 -5.80 -2.51 -5.86
CA ALA A 133 -7.20 -2.11 -6.01
C ALA A 133 -7.47 -0.79 -5.27
N PRO A 134 -8.52 -0.06 -5.66
CA PRO A 134 -9.00 1.07 -4.89
C PRO A 134 -9.58 0.64 -3.53
N GLY A 135 -9.31 1.40 -2.50
CA GLY A 135 -10.00 1.36 -1.22
C GLY A 135 -11.23 2.27 -1.21
N GLU A 136 -11.79 2.50 -0.01
CA GLU A 136 -12.99 3.33 0.15
C GLU A 136 -12.75 4.80 -0.20
N GLN A 137 -11.65 5.35 0.25
CA GLN A 137 -11.35 6.75 -0.01
C GLN A 137 -11.05 6.99 -1.49
N GLU A 138 -10.39 6.04 -2.13
CA GLU A 138 -10.11 6.07 -3.56
C GLU A 138 -11.41 5.98 -4.39
N ASP A 139 -12.36 5.12 -3.98
CA ASP A 139 -13.66 4.98 -4.65
C ASP A 139 -14.50 6.25 -4.54
N LEU A 140 -14.41 6.96 -3.41
CA LEU A 140 -15.10 8.23 -3.19
C LEU A 140 -14.47 9.40 -3.97
N GLN A 141 -13.13 9.44 -4.07
CA GLN A 141 -12.40 10.55 -4.67
C GLN A 141 -12.06 10.33 -6.15
N GLY A 142 -12.05 9.09 -6.62
CA GLY A 142 -11.71 8.74 -8.01
C GLY A 142 -10.21 8.71 -8.30
N GLU A 143 -9.36 8.85 -7.27
CA GLU A 143 -7.90 8.83 -7.42
C GLU A 143 -7.26 7.69 -6.60
N PRO A 144 -6.20 7.05 -7.11
CA PRO A 144 -5.52 5.98 -6.39
C PRO A 144 -4.65 6.54 -5.25
N PHE A 145 -4.56 5.78 -4.17
CA PHE A 145 -3.68 6.09 -3.03
C PHE A 145 -3.94 7.48 -2.42
N VAL A 146 -5.18 7.77 -2.02
CA VAL A 146 -5.57 9.01 -1.34
C VAL A 146 -5.73 8.83 0.18
N GLY A 147 -5.84 7.60 0.67
CA GLY A 147 -5.90 7.28 2.09
C GLY A 147 -4.54 7.40 2.82
N PRO A 148 -4.44 6.96 4.09
CA PRO A 148 -3.20 7.04 4.87
C PRO A 148 -1.99 6.36 4.22
N SER A 149 -2.19 5.22 3.55
CA SER A 149 -1.14 4.54 2.77
C SER A 149 -0.67 5.37 1.58
N GLY A 150 -1.57 6.12 0.97
CA GLY A 150 -1.25 7.04 -0.11
C GLY A 150 -0.43 8.24 0.35
N GLN A 151 -0.74 8.79 1.51
CA GLN A 151 0.07 9.86 2.11
C GLN A 151 1.50 9.40 2.41
N LEU A 152 1.65 8.15 2.88
CA LEU A 152 2.96 7.55 3.06
C LEU A 152 3.70 7.41 1.72
N LEU A 153 3.02 6.90 0.69
CA LEU A 153 3.58 6.78 -0.66
C LEU A 153 4.05 8.15 -1.19
N ASP A 154 3.24 9.19 -1.03
CA ASP A 154 3.60 10.56 -1.47
C ASP A 154 4.83 11.08 -0.76
N ASN A 155 4.98 10.83 0.55
CA ASN A 155 6.17 11.21 1.30
C ASN A 155 7.41 10.43 0.82
N MET A 156 7.27 9.14 0.53
CA MET A 156 8.37 8.32 -0.02
C MET A 156 8.77 8.80 -1.42
N LEU A 157 7.82 9.07 -2.29
CA LEU A 157 8.07 9.60 -3.63
C LEU A 157 8.78 10.95 -3.56
N LYS A 158 8.30 11.86 -2.70
CA LYS A 158 8.93 13.17 -2.48
C LYS A 158 10.37 13.06 -2.00
N ALA A 159 10.67 12.11 -1.13
CA ALA A 159 12.03 11.88 -0.63
C ALA A 159 13.03 11.48 -1.73
N ILE A 160 12.55 10.89 -2.84
CA ILE A 160 13.37 10.52 -4.00
C ILE A 160 13.18 11.47 -5.19
N GLY A 161 12.59 12.65 -4.96
CA GLY A 161 12.41 13.67 -5.97
C GLY A 161 11.28 13.40 -6.98
N LEU A 162 10.27 12.61 -6.60
CA LEU A 162 9.10 12.30 -7.42
C LEU A 162 7.81 12.88 -6.83
N SER A 163 6.82 13.17 -7.67
CA SER A 163 5.48 13.61 -7.25
C SER A 163 4.41 13.23 -8.26
N ARG A 164 3.22 12.81 -7.78
CA ARG A 164 2.04 12.62 -8.63
C ARG A 164 1.48 13.92 -9.20
N HIS A 165 1.83 15.07 -8.61
CA HIS A 165 1.38 16.39 -9.03
C HIS A 165 2.40 17.14 -9.90
N ALA A 166 3.59 16.57 -10.11
CA ALA A 166 4.57 17.14 -11.03
C ALA A 166 4.34 16.61 -12.46
N HIS A 167 4.55 17.48 -13.43
CA HIS A 167 4.51 17.15 -14.85
C HIS A 167 5.89 17.38 -15.48
N ALA A 168 6.23 16.63 -16.52
CA ALA A 168 7.53 16.66 -17.19
C ALA A 168 7.93 18.07 -17.75
N SER A 169 6.95 18.98 -17.85
CA SER A 169 7.13 20.34 -18.39
C SER A 169 7.29 21.44 -17.35
N GLY A 170 7.39 21.12 -16.05
CA GLY A 170 7.44 22.12 -14.97
C GLY A 170 8.86 22.51 -14.59
N GLU A 171 9.36 23.66 -15.08
CA GLU A 171 10.42 24.38 -14.38
C GLU A 171 9.91 24.78 -13.00
N GLY A 172 10.60 24.35 -11.94
CA GLY A 172 10.26 24.71 -10.57
C GLY A 172 10.29 26.22 -10.39
N ALA A 173 9.14 26.81 -10.12
CA ALA A 173 8.95 28.26 -10.02
C ALA A 173 9.80 28.96 -8.92
N ASN A 174 10.63 28.24 -8.17
CA ASN A 174 11.41 28.78 -7.05
C ASN A 174 12.83 28.17 -6.91
N GLY A 175 13.53 27.84 -7.98
CA GLY A 175 14.97 27.48 -7.91
C GLY A 175 15.32 26.22 -7.09
N GLY A 176 14.33 25.47 -6.60
CA GLY A 176 14.50 24.13 -6.02
C GLY A 176 14.50 23.07 -7.11
N SER A 177 15.20 21.96 -6.90
CA SER A 177 15.19 20.81 -7.80
C SER A 177 13.74 20.43 -8.13
N ALA A 178 13.32 20.60 -9.40
CA ALA A 178 11.96 20.28 -9.82
C ALA A 178 11.68 18.81 -9.59
N LEU A 179 10.59 18.50 -8.88
CA LEU A 179 10.13 17.12 -8.70
C LEU A 179 9.74 16.55 -10.07
N ARG A 180 10.15 15.31 -10.34
CA ARG A 180 9.77 14.60 -11.56
C ARG A 180 8.40 13.97 -11.40
N GLY A 181 7.63 13.91 -12.47
CA GLY A 181 6.33 13.28 -12.50
C GLY A 181 6.41 11.77 -12.29
N VAL A 182 5.38 11.21 -11.65
CA VAL A 182 5.12 9.78 -11.56
C VAL A 182 3.67 9.51 -11.98
N TYR A 183 3.41 8.38 -12.63
CA TYR A 183 2.05 7.92 -12.90
C TYR A 183 1.68 6.80 -11.93
N ILE A 184 0.51 6.88 -11.32
CA ILE A 184 0.04 5.93 -10.30
C ILE A 184 -1.28 5.31 -10.75
N ALA A 185 -1.36 3.97 -10.72
CA ALA A 185 -2.57 3.24 -11.05
C ALA A 185 -2.70 1.97 -10.20
N ASN A 186 -3.85 1.30 -10.29
CA ASN A 186 -4.09 -0.02 -9.71
C ASN A 186 -4.34 -1.06 -10.79
N VAL A 187 -4.17 -2.34 -10.46
CA VAL A 187 -4.53 -3.48 -11.32
C VAL A 187 -6.02 -3.42 -11.65
N VAL A 188 -6.89 -3.37 -10.64
CA VAL A 188 -8.33 -3.20 -10.86
C VAL A 188 -8.73 -1.74 -10.69
N LYS A 189 -9.76 -1.31 -11.47
CA LYS A 189 -10.20 0.09 -11.50
C LYS A 189 -11.41 0.37 -10.63
N CYS A 190 -11.96 -0.64 -9.99
CA CYS A 190 -13.13 -0.56 -9.13
C CYS A 190 -12.82 -1.15 -7.76
N ARG A 191 -13.41 -0.58 -6.69
CA ARG A 191 -13.27 -1.06 -5.32
C ARG A 191 -13.92 -2.43 -5.14
N PRO A 192 -13.20 -3.47 -4.65
CA PRO A 192 -13.82 -4.70 -4.23
C PRO A 192 -14.65 -4.52 -2.94
N PRO A 193 -15.81 -5.19 -2.79
CA PRO A 193 -16.63 -5.10 -1.58
C PRO A 193 -15.85 -5.40 -0.31
N GLY A 194 -15.96 -4.51 0.69
CA GLY A 194 -15.24 -4.65 1.96
C GLY A 194 -13.72 -4.60 1.84
N ASN A 195 -13.19 -4.01 0.76
CA ASN A 195 -11.75 -3.95 0.46
C ASN A 195 -11.08 -5.35 0.45
N ARG A 196 -11.82 -6.40 0.04
CA ARG A 196 -11.23 -7.75 -0.15
C ARG A 196 -10.25 -7.75 -1.31
N ASN A 197 -9.42 -8.76 -1.36
CA ASN A 197 -8.58 -9.00 -2.54
C ASN A 197 -9.46 -9.19 -3.80
N PRO A 198 -9.05 -8.69 -4.97
CA PRO A 198 -9.76 -8.93 -6.21
C PRO A 198 -9.73 -10.42 -6.58
N HIS A 199 -10.80 -10.91 -7.19
CA HIS A 199 -10.84 -12.27 -7.74
C HIS A 199 -10.07 -12.34 -9.07
N PRO A 200 -9.55 -13.52 -9.45
CA PRO A 200 -8.80 -13.68 -10.70
C PRO A 200 -9.58 -13.24 -11.94
N ASP A 201 -10.89 -13.49 -11.99
CA ASP A 201 -11.76 -13.06 -13.10
C ASP A 201 -11.93 -11.53 -13.15
N GLU A 202 -11.92 -10.86 -12.01
CA GLU A 202 -11.97 -9.39 -11.92
C GLU A 202 -10.66 -8.77 -12.41
N VAL A 203 -9.53 -9.38 -12.03
CA VAL A 203 -8.20 -8.99 -12.52
C VAL A 203 -8.13 -9.17 -14.02
N ALA A 204 -8.47 -10.35 -14.54
CA ALA A 204 -8.42 -10.66 -15.96
C ALA A 204 -9.26 -9.69 -16.82
N LYS A 205 -10.37 -9.17 -16.27
CA LYS A 205 -11.19 -8.15 -16.94
C LYS A 205 -10.60 -6.74 -16.89
N CYS A 206 -9.76 -6.44 -15.92
CA CYS A 206 -9.09 -5.13 -15.79
C CYS A 206 -7.69 -5.08 -16.42
N ASP A 207 -7.01 -6.22 -16.56
CA ASP A 207 -5.65 -6.31 -17.11
C ASP A 207 -5.44 -5.56 -18.43
N PRO A 208 -6.34 -5.65 -19.44
CA PRO A 208 -6.15 -4.93 -20.69
C PRO A 208 -6.09 -3.41 -20.51
N TYR A 209 -6.81 -2.85 -19.53
CA TYR A 209 -6.75 -1.42 -19.23
C TYR A 209 -5.40 -1.03 -18.65
N LEU A 210 -4.87 -1.82 -17.69
CA LEU A 210 -3.56 -1.59 -17.11
C LEU A 210 -2.46 -1.74 -18.17
N ALA A 211 -2.51 -2.81 -18.98
CA ALA A 211 -1.57 -3.04 -20.07
C ALA A 211 -1.54 -1.85 -21.04
N ARG A 212 -2.73 -1.30 -21.39
CA ARG A 212 -2.80 -0.12 -22.24
C ARG A 212 -2.23 1.13 -21.59
N GLN A 213 -2.48 1.34 -20.29
CA GLN A 213 -1.86 2.45 -19.55
C GLN A 213 -0.34 2.35 -19.55
N VAL A 214 0.23 1.17 -19.31
CA VAL A 214 1.67 0.93 -19.38
C VAL A 214 2.21 1.25 -20.79
N ALA A 215 1.51 0.80 -21.85
CA ALA A 215 1.89 1.07 -23.23
C ALA A 215 1.83 2.56 -23.60
N LEU A 216 0.94 3.33 -22.98
CA LEU A 216 0.80 4.76 -23.20
C LEU A 216 1.84 5.58 -22.42
N VAL A 217 2.05 5.28 -21.13
CA VAL A 217 3.07 5.94 -20.28
C VAL A 217 4.48 5.61 -20.76
N ARG A 218 4.73 4.37 -21.14
CA ARG A 218 6.06 3.83 -21.52
C ARG A 218 7.12 4.12 -20.45
N PRO A 219 6.84 3.74 -19.18
CA PRO A 219 7.75 4.06 -18.08
C PRO A 219 9.06 3.29 -18.23
N LYS A 220 10.15 3.86 -17.73
CA LYS A 220 11.44 3.17 -17.61
C LYS A 220 11.49 2.23 -16.39
N ILE A 221 10.72 2.58 -15.34
CA ILE A 221 10.67 1.86 -14.07
C ILE A 221 9.22 1.72 -13.65
N ILE A 222 8.82 0.48 -13.28
CA ILE A 222 7.53 0.20 -12.67
C ILE A 222 7.77 -0.31 -11.25
N LEU A 223 7.20 0.38 -10.26
CA LEU A 223 7.16 -0.05 -8.89
C LEU A 223 5.86 -0.82 -8.65
N ALA A 224 5.94 -2.15 -8.60
CA ALA A 224 4.82 -3.03 -8.30
C ALA A 224 4.61 -3.13 -6.77
N MET A 225 3.46 -2.67 -6.28
CA MET A 225 3.12 -2.69 -4.86
C MET A 225 2.18 -3.86 -4.55
N GLY A 226 2.77 -4.94 -4.04
CA GLY A 226 2.06 -6.14 -3.65
C GLY A 226 1.96 -7.20 -4.76
N ARG A 227 1.52 -8.41 -4.36
CA ARG A 227 1.53 -9.60 -5.22
C ARG A 227 0.67 -9.45 -6.48
N PHE A 228 -0.50 -8.83 -6.37
CA PHE A 228 -1.42 -8.68 -7.50
C PHE A 228 -0.83 -7.80 -8.61
N ALA A 229 -0.14 -6.72 -8.22
CA ALA A 229 0.56 -5.88 -9.18
C ALA A 229 1.69 -6.65 -9.88
N VAL A 230 2.47 -7.44 -9.13
CA VAL A 230 3.54 -8.28 -9.70
C VAL A 230 2.96 -9.33 -10.64
N GLN A 231 1.92 -10.07 -10.22
CA GLN A 231 1.31 -11.12 -11.02
C GLN A 231 0.69 -10.58 -12.31
N SER A 232 -0.04 -9.45 -12.25
CA SER A 232 -0.64 -8.82 -13.41
C SER A 232 0.41 -8.32 -14.41
N LEU A 233 1.50 -7.68 -13.92
CA LEU A 233 2.54 -7.13 -14.78
C LEU A 233 3.44 -8.20 -15.41
N LEU A 234 3.71 -9.30 -14.70
CA LEU A 234 4.53 -10.42 -15.19
C LEU A 234 3.71 -11.55 -15.80
N GLN A 235 2.37 -11.49 -15.73
CA GLN A 235 1.44 -12.51 -16.19
C GLN A 235 1.74 -13.92 -15.64
N THR A 236 1.99 -14.00 -14.31
CA THR A 236 2.37 -15.22 -13.58
C THR A 236 1.31 -15.64 -12.57
#